data_2703f1f65697f3f6d05b4fd9b1d21739
#
_entry.id   2703f1f65697f3f6d05b4fd9b1d21739
#
_cell.length_a   1.000
_cell.length_b   1.000
_cell.length_c   1.000
_cell.angle_alpha   90.00
_cell.angle_beta   90.00
_cell.angle_gamma   90.00
#
_symmetry.space_group_name_H-M   'P 1'
#
loop_
_entity.id
_entity.type
_entity.pdbx_description
1 polymer ?
#
loop_
_entity_poly.entity_id
_entity_poly.type
_entity_poly.pdbx_seq_one_letter_code
_entity_poly.pdbx_strand_id
1 'polypeptide(L)'
;PNGYNRFFYANGNLSSEGNMVNGKPEGYWRTYFENGNVKSEGNRKNNMIDRLWTFYFPDKKISAQYIYLKGIKNGMQKDFYPNGNIRSEETLLQNIKQGTCNYYFENGRVKSKAKFDKGRQDGVTINYNSQGDIISLQTFKNGYLTADEKINRRDKFGLKQGAWKAFYDNMQIKSEGVWDDDKKNGV
;
A
#
# COMPACT_ATOMS: atom_id res chain seq x y z
N PRO A 1 -7.43 -13.91 34.23
CA PRO A 1 -6.02 -13.83 34.62
C PRO A 1 -5.52 -12.39 34.57
N ASN A 2 -4.54 -12.08 35.43
CA ASN A 2 -3.80 -10.84 35.43
C ASN A 2 -2.29 -11.17 35.28
N GLY A 3 -1.48 -10.21 34.81
CA GLY A 3 -0.06 -10.38 34.59
C GLY A 3 0.30 -10.94 33.23
N TYR A 4 1.56 -11.36 33.06
CA TYR A 4 2.06 -11.87 31.80
C TYR A 4 1.57 -13.30 31.54
N ASN A 5 0.98 -13.55 30.37
CA ASN A 5 0.39 -14.81 29.99
C ASN A 5 0.97 -15.32 28.66
N ARG A 6 1.02 -16.64 28.52
CA ARG A 6 1.44 -17.35 27.32
C ARG A 6 0.34 -18.35 26.93
N PHE A 7 0.02 -18.40 25.65
CA PHE A 7 -0.94 -19.29 25.07
C PHE A 7 -0.23 -20.14 24.01
N PHE A 8 -0.66 -21.39 23.86
CA PHE A 8 0.04 -22.36 23.02
C PHE A 8 -0.92 -22.97 21.99
N TYR A 9 -0.39 -23.37 20.87
CA TYR A 9 -1.06 -24.22 19.90
C TYR A 9 -1.20 -25.65 20.42
N ALA A 10 -2.04 -26.46 19.78
CA ALA A 10 -2.19 -27.88 20.14
C ALA A 10 -0.89 -28.69 19.99
N ASN A 11 0.02 -28.27 19.12
CA ASN A 11 1.34 -28.87 18.93
C ASN A 11 2.37 -28.44 20.01
N GLY A 12 1.98 -27.63 21.01
CA GLY A 12 2.83 -27.17 22.09
C GLY A 12 3.65 -25.92 21.78
N ASN A 13 3.65 -25.41 20.55
CA ASN A 13 4.34 -24.19 20.19
C ASN A 13 3.56 -22.96 20.68
N LEU A 14 4.31 -21.89 21.03
CA LEU A 14 3.74 -20.62 21.47
C LEU A 14 2.87 -20.00 20.39
N SER A 15 1.62 -19.67 20.73
CA SER A 15 0.66 -19.02 19.80
C SER A 15 0.53 -17.53 20.03
N SER A 16 0.58 -17.10 21.31
CA SER A 16 0.57 -15.68 21.67
C SER A 16 1.05 -15.45 23.09
N GLU A 17 1.53 -14.23 23.35
CA GLU A 17 1.94 -13.82 24.68
C GLU A 17 1.75 -12.31 24.88
N GLY A 18 1.60 -11.91 26.16
CA GLY A 18 1.49 -10.52 26.58
C GLY A 18 0.83 -10.38 27.94
N ASN A 19 0.69 -9.14 28.38
CA ASN A 19 0.04 -8.84 29.66
C ASN A 19 -1.47 -8.88 29.56
N MET A 20 -2.09 -9.38 30.63
CA MET A 20 -3.53 -9.38 30.84
C MET A 20 -3.87 -8.49 32.05
N VAL A 21 -4.93 -7.71 31.91
CA VAL A 21 -5.54 -6.91 33.00
C VAL A 21 -7.04 -7.19 33.02
N ASN A 22 -7.54 -7.65 34.15
CA ASN A 22 -8.95 -8.06 34.31
C ASN A 22 -9.43 -9.03 33.21
N GLY A 23 -8.60 -10.01 32.88
CA GLY A 23 -8.90 -11.02 31.86
C GLY A 23 -8.84 -10.52 30.42
N LYS A 24 -8.35 -9.29 30.17
CA LYS A 24 -8.25 -8.69 28.82
C LYS A 24 -6.79 -8.39 28.48
N PRO A 25 -6.39 -8.61 27.22
CA PRO A 25 -5.06 -8.20 26.73
C PRO A 25 -4.84 -6.70 26.86
N GLU A 26 -3.67 -6.33 27.44
CA GLU A 26 -3.25 -4.96 27.67
C GLU A 26 -1.76 -4.82 27.45
N GLY A 27 -1.30 -3.67 26.90
CA GLY A 27 0.11 -3.42 26.62
C GLY A 27 0.61 -4.18 25.40
N TYR A 28 1.91 -4.52 25.38
CA TYR A 28 2.55 -5.14 24.22
C TYR A 28 2.19 -6.62 24.10
N TRP A 29 1.79 -7.03 22.89
CA TRP A 29 1.37 -8.39 22.54
C TRP A 29 2.10 -8.90 21.32
N ARG A 30 2.43 -10.20 21.34
CA ARG A 30 2.93 -10.96 20.21
C ARG A 30 2.03 -12.13 19.90
N THR A 31 1.89 -12.41 18.61
CA THR A 31 1.33 -13.67 18.13
C THR A 31 2.37 -14.37 17.26
N TYR A 32 2.25 -15.68 17.13
CA TYR A 32 3.23 -16.51 16.46
C TYR A 32 2.57 -17.38 15.40
N PHE A 33 3.32 -17.77 14.40
CA PHE A 33 2.97 -18.88 13.52
C PHE A 33 3.25 -20.22 14.22
N GLU A 34 2.67 -21.31 13.73
CA GLU A 34 2.92 -22.65 14.28
C GLU A 34 4.39 -23.09 14.18
N ASN A 35 5.17 -22.51 13.27
CA ASN A 35 6.62 -22.73 13.16
C ASN A 35 7.44 -21.95 14.21
N GLY A 36 6.79 -21.23 15.14
CA GLY A 36 7.41 -20.46 16.21
C GLY A 36 7.89 -19.06 15.83
N ASN A 37 7.81 -18.66 14.55
CA ASN A 37 8.17 -17.32 14.15
C ASN A 37 7.06 -16.31 14.50
N VAL A 38 7.45 -15.07 14.80
CA VAL A 38 6.49 -13.99 15.09
C VAL A 38 5.60 -13.76 13.87
N LYS A 39 4.29 -13.75 14.10
CA LYS A 39 3.25 -13.48 13.10
C LYS A 39 2.81 -12.02 13.12
N SER A 40 2.64 -11.48 14.34
CA SER A 40 2.33 -10.06 14.50
C SER A 40 2.68 -9.58 15.91
N GLU A 41 2.94 -8.29 16.03
CA GLU A 41 3.20 -7.67 17.32
C GLU A 41 2.76 -6.20 17.34
N GLY A 42 2.44 -5.71 18.54
CA GLY A 42 2.01 -4.34 18.75
C GLY A 42 1.33 -4.14 20.10
N ASN A 43 0.80 -2.96 20.32
CA ASN A 43 0.13 -2.63 21.57
C ASN A 43 -1.37 -2.94 21.51
N ARG A 44 -1.90 -3.38 22.65
CA ARG A 44 -3.33 -3.47 22.93
C ARG A 44 -3.71 -2.51 24.05
N LYS A 45 -4.89 -1.92 23.94
CA LYS A 45 -5.48 -1.09 24.98
C LYS A 45 -6.95 -1.46 25.12
N ASN A 46 -7.36 -1.82 26.32
CA ASN A 46 -8.72 -2.34 26.58
C ASN A 46 -9.13 -3.48 25.63
N ASN A 47 -8.24 -4.46 25.41
CA ASN A 47 -8.42 -5.59 24.49
C ASN A 47 -8.40 -5.21 23.00
N MET A 48 -8.35 -3.95 22.62
CA MET A 48 -8.31 -3.50 21.21
C MET A 48 -6.87 -3.29 20.76
N ILE A 49 -6.60 -3.59 19.50
CA ILE A 49 -5.35 -3.20 18.83
C ILE A 49 -5.25 -1.67 18.84
N ASP A 50 -4.09 -1.14 19.24
CA ASP A 50 -3.85 0.29 19.35
C ASP A 50 -2.44 0.66 18.88
N ARG A 51 -2.29 1.84 18.26
CA ARG A 51 -1.03 2.33 17.69
C ARG A 51 -0.49 1.45 16.56
N LEU A 52 0.84 1.40 16.39
CA LEU A 52 1.49 0.61 15.35
C LEU A 52 1.40 -0.89 15.65
N TRP A 53 0.96 -1.66 14.65
CA TRP A 53 1.06 -3.10 14.59
C TRP A 53 1.88 -3.52 13.40
N THR A 54 2.83 -4.41 13.65
CA THR A 54 3.68 -5.01 12.62
C THR A 54 3.27 -6.46 12.42
N PHE A 55 3.10 -6.84 11.18
CA PHE A 55 2.80 -8.18 10.72
C PHE A 55 3.98 -8.72 9.94
N TYR A 56 4.20 -10.02 9.99
CA TYR A 56 5.34 -10.68 9.37
C TYR A 56 4.90 -11.79 8.43
N PHE A 57 5.72 -12.08 7.44
CA PHE A 57 5.68 -13.32 6.70
C PHE A 57 6.25 -14.47 7.55
N PRO A 58 5.96 -15.75 7.20
CA PRO A 58 6.53 -16.90 7.92
C PRO A 58 8.06 -16.95 7.92
N ASP A 59 8.73 -16.26 6.99
CA ASP A 59 10.19 -16.12 6.89
C ASP A 59 10.77 -14.95 7.72
N LYS A 60 9.98 -14.37 8.62
CA LYS A 60 10.31 -13.25 9.54
C LYS A 60 10.41 -11.88 8.89
N LYS A 61 10.24 -11.74 7.58
CA LYS A 61 10.21 -10.43 6.93
C LYS A 61 8.90 -9.72 7.23
N ILE A 62 8.93 -8.39 7.30
CA ILE A 62 7.73 -7.58 7.52
C ILE A 62 6.81 -7.73 6.31
N SER A 63 5.53 -8.07 6.55
CA SER A 63 4.48 -8.15 5.53
C SER A 63 3.58 -6.93 5.52
N ALA A 64 3.35 -6.32 6.71
CA ALA A 64 2.55 -5.11 6.83
C ALA A 64 2.86 -4.32 8.11
N GLN A 65 2.62 -3.03 8.06
CA GLN A 65 2.64 -2.12 9.21
C GLN A 65 1.39 -1.26 9.18
N TYR A 66 0.56 -1.37 10.21
CA TYR A 66 -0.72 -0.68 10.27
C TYR A 66 -0.84 0.14 11.56
N ILE A 67 -1.32 1.36 11.43
CA ILE A 67 -1.62 2.23 12.57
C ILE A 67 -3.10 2.09 12.91
N TYR A 68 -3.37 1.81 14.20
CA TYR A 68 -4.72 1.67 14.73
C TYR A 68 -4.99 2.69 15.82
N LEU A 69 -6.25 3.07 15.94
CA LEU A 69 -6.81 3.81 17.06
C LEU A 69 -8.05 3.07 17.55
N LYS A 70 -7.98 2.51 18.78
CA LYS A 70 -9.09 1.76 19.38
C LYS A 70 -9.63 0.65 18.47
N GLY A 71 -8.77 -0.16 17.87
CA GLY A 71 -9.13 -1.28 17.00
C GLY A 71 -9.45 -0.92 15.54
N ILE A 72 -9.48 0.37 15.20
CA ILE A 72 -9.85 0.88 13.87
C ILE A 72 -8.58 1.38 13.18
N LYS A 73 -8.35 1.01 11.91
CA LYS A 73 -7.22 1.54 11.13
C LYS A 73 -7.37 3.06 10.97
N ASN A 74 -6.36 3.79 11.44
CA ASN A 74 -6.37 5.25 11.44
C ASN A 74 -4.94 5.78 11.31
N GLY A 75 -4.61 6.41 10.20
CA GLY A 75 -3.27 6.83 9.84
C GLY A 75 -2.69 6.01 8.69
N MET A 76 -1.36 6.04 8.55
CA MET A 76 -0.66 5.37 7.45
C MET A 76 -0.65 3.85 7.62
N GLN A 77 -0.94 3.16 6.52
CA GLN A 77 -0.89 1.71 6.38
C GLN A 77 0.14 1.39 5.32
N LYS A 78 1.01 0.43 5.58
CA LYS A 78 2.03 -0.05 4.64
C LYS A 78 1.92 -1.55 4.47
N ASP A 79 1.90 -2.00 3.23
CA ASP A 79 2.10 -3.41 2.88
C ASP A 79 3.46 -3.57 2.20
N PHE A 80 4.04 -4.77 2.33
CA PHE A 80 5.35 -5.09 1.77
C PHE A 80 5.27 -6.34 0.89
N TYR A 81 6.14 -6.41 -0.10
CA TYR A 81 6.42 -7.61 -0.86
C TYR A 81 7.34 -8.56 -0.06
N PRO A 82 7.39 -9.86 -0.40
CA PRO A 82 8.32 -10.81 0.24
C PRO A 82 9.80 -10.45 0.10
N ASN A 83 10.17 -9.66 -0.91
CA ASN A 83 11.54 -9.13 -1.07
C ASN A 83 11.86 -7.95 -0.14
N GLY A 84 10.88 -7.47 0.66
CA GLY A 84 11.01 -6.37 1.61
C GLY A 84 10.68 -4.98 1.04
N ASN A 85 10.49 -4.84 -0.26
CA ASN A 85 10.07 -3.58 -0.87
C ASN A 85 8.62 -3.25 -0.52
N ILE A 86 8.31 -1.97 -0.42
CA ILE A 86 6.94 -1.49 -0.18
C ILE A 86 6.06 -1.88 -1.37
N ARG A 87 4.88 -2.46 -1.09
CA ARG A 87 3.83 -2.77 -2.07
C ARG A 87 2.80 -1.65 -2.16
N SER A 88 2.40 -1.10 -1.00
CA SER A 88 1.45 0.01 -0.94
C SER A 88 1.65 0.88 0.30
N GLU A 89 1.34 2.17 0.15
CA GLU A 89 1.21 3.14 1.23
C GLU A 89 -0.15 3.83 1.09
N GLU A 90 -0.97 3.71 2.12
CA GLU A 90 -2.33 4.24 2.13
C GLU A 90 -2.60 4.96 3.44
N THR A 91 -3.25 6.11 3.39
CA THR A 91 -3.73 6.79 4.60
C THR A 91 -5.20 6.47 4.79
N LEU A 92 -5.55 5.94 5.96
CA LEU A 92 -6.92 5.68 6.37
C LEU A 92 -7.34 6.61 7.51
N LEU A 93 -8.57 7.09 7.44
CA LEU A 93 -9.26 7.75 8.53
C LEU A 93 -10.48 6.91 8.88
N GLN A 94 -10.48 6.28 10.07
CA GLN A 94 -11.55 5.38 10.51
C GLN A 94 -11.88 4.26 9.48
N ASN A 95 -10.86 3.53 9.02
CA ASN A 95 -10.94 2.50 7.98
C ASN A 95 -11.26 3.01 6.56
N ILE A 96 -11.40 4.32 6.35
CA ILE A 96 -11.79 4.92 5.06
C ILE A 96 -10.55 5.53 4.43
N LYS A 97 -10.24 5.18 3.18
CA LYS A 97 -9.10 5.75 2.43
C LYS A 97 -9.28 7.25 2.23
N GLN A 98 -8.21 7.99 2.52
CA GLN A 98 -8.17 9.44 2.39
C GLN A 98 -6.82 9.91 1.85
N GLY A 99 -6.84 10.92 0.97
CA GLY A 99 -5.61 11.49 0.41
C GLY A 99 -4.97 10.61 -0.67
N THR A 100 -3.67 10.76 -0.87
CA THR A 100 -2.92 10.00 -1.89
C THR A 100 -2.52 8.64 -1.37
N CYS A 101 -2.87 7.60 -2.15
CA CYS A 101 -2.41 6.23 -1.98
C CYS A 101 -1.37 5.91 -3.06
N ASN A 102 -0.24 5.36 -2.65
CA ASN A 102 0.84 4.97 -3.54
C ASN A 102 0.91 3.44 -3.62
N TYR A 103 1.06 2.93 -4.83
CA TYR A 103 1.26 1.52 -5.11
C TYR A 103 2.59 1.35 -5.85
N TYR A 104 3.30 0.27 -5.59
CA TYR A 104 4.64 0.05 -6.10
C TYR A 104 4.74 -1.31 -6.80
N PHE A 105 5.67 -1.43 -7.72
CA PHE A 105 6.13 -2.71 -8.26
C PHE A 105 7.09 -3.40 -7.28
N GLU A 106 7.32 -4.70 -7.47
CA GLU A 106 8.29 -5.45 -6.65
C GLU A 106 9.72 -4.91 -6.73
N ASN A 107 10.09 -4.22 -7.81
CA ASN A 107 11.38 -3.55 -7.95
C ASN A 107 11.47 -2.21 -7.17
N GLY A 108 10.43 -1.85 -6.40
CA GLY A 108 10.35 -0.64 -5.58
C GLY A 108 9.94 0.62 -6.34
N ARG A 109 9.80 0.58 -7.67
CA ARG A 109 9.34 1.73 -8.45
C ARG A 109 7.84 1.94 -8.28
N VAL A 110 7.41 3.19 -8.37
CA VAL A 110 5.99 3.54 -8.31
C VAL A 110 5.24 2.89 -9.46
N LYS A 111 4.13 2.20 -9.15
CA LYS A 111 3.19 1.60 -10.09
C LYS A 111 2.00 2.52 -10.35
N SER A 112 1.45 3.11 -9.28
CA SER A 112 0.41 4.12 -9.43
C SER A 112 0.32 5.04 -8.20
N LYS A 113 -0.16 6.25 -8.45
CA LYS A 113 -0.55 7.23 -7.42
C LYS A 113 -2.02 7.55 -7.63
N ALA A 114 -2.87 7.22 -6.67
CA ALA A 114 -4.31 7.43 -6.73
C ALA A 114 -4.77 8.34 -5.60
N LYS A 115 -5.65 9.28 -5.89
CA LYS A 115 -6.23 10.17 -4.87
C LYS A 115 -7.59 9.66 -4.43
N PHE A 116 -7.80 9.66 -3.11
CA PHE A 116 -9.05 9.23 -2.48
C PHE A 116 -9.65 10.35 -1.63
N ASP A 117 -10.96 10.48 -1.70
CA ASP A 117 -11.77 11.23 -0.77
C ASP A 117 -12.92 10.36 -0.27
N LYS A 118 -13.07 10.27 1.07
CA LYS A 118 -14.12 9.46 1.73
C LYS A 118 -14.24 8.04 1.18
N GLY A 119 -13.09 7.39 0.91
CA GLY A 119 -13.01 6.02 0.43
C GLY A 119 -13.22 5.83 -1.07
N ARG A 120 -13.54 6.88 -1.82
CA ARG A 120 -13.74 6.85 -3.27
C ARG A 120 -12.56 7.51 -3.98
N GLN A 121 -12.18 7.00 -5.14
CA GLN A 121 -11.21 7.71 -5.98
C GLN A 121 -11.81 9.05 -6.42
N ASP A 122 -11.07 10.13 -6.21
CA ASP A 122 -11.45 11.49 -6.63
C ASP A 122 -10.22 12.27 -7.04
N GLY A 123 -10.15 12.67 -8.31
CA GLY A 123 -9.00 13.33 -8.93
C GLY A 123 -8.24 12.42 -9.88
N VAL A 124 -7.00 12.80 -10.20
CA VAL A 124 -6.18 12.08 -11.20
C VAL A 124 -5.43 10.93 -10.55
N THR A 125 -5.54 9.76 -11.15
CA THR A 125 -4.68 8.59 -10.92
C THR A 125 -3.63 8.54 -12.01
N ILE A 126 -2.36 8.46 -11.62
CA ILE A 126 -1.21 8.37 -12.51
C ILE A 126 -0.72 6.93 -12.47
N ASN A 127 -0.64 6.28 -13.63
CA ASN A 127 -0.12 4.93 -13.77
C ASN A 127 1.24 4.95 -14.47
N TYR A 128 2.15 4.10 -13.98
CA TYR A 128 3.52 3.99 -14.46
C TYR A 128 3.80 2.56 -14.95
N ASN A 129 4.72 2.41 -15.88
CA ASN A 129 5.31 1.11 -16.19
C ASN A 129 6.46 0.77 -15.20
N SER A 130 7.02 -0.44 -15.32
CA SER A 130 8.11 -0.90 -14.44
C SER A 130 9.45 -0.17 -14.67
N GLN A 131 9.57 0.61 -15.74
CA GLN A 131 10.71 1.48 -16.04
C GLN A 131 10.57 2.85 -15.38
N GLY A 132 9.35 3.25 -14.97
CA GLY A 132 9.03 4.51 -14.32
C GLY A 132 8.40 5.55 -15.26
N ASP A 133 8.12 5.19 -16.52
CA ASP A 133 7.41 6.08 -17.45
C ASP A 133 5.93 6.14 -17.09
N ILE A 134 5.31 7.31 -17.20
CA ILE A 134 3.87 7.48 -17.07
C ILE A 134 3.21 6.88 -18.34
N ILE A 135 2.27 5.94 -18.14
CA ILE A 135 1.59 5.24 -19.24
C ILE A 135 0.10 5.56 -19.34
N SER A 136 -0.50 6.10 -18.28
CA SER A 136 -1.86 6.63 -18.35
C SER A 136 -2.15 7.63 -17.24
N LEU A 137 -3.09 8.52 -17.55
CA LEU A 137 -3.73 9.46 -16.63
C LEU A 137 -5.22 9.16 -16.61
N GLN A 138 -5.74 8.74 -15.44
CA GLN A 138 -7.15 8.44 -15.26
C GLN A 138 -7.77 9.46 -14.32
N THR A 139 -8.86 10.08 -14.75
CA THR A 139 -9.60 11.02 -13.90
C THR A 139 -10.82 10.35 -13.31
N PHE A 140 -10.93 10.42 -11.99
CA PHE A 140 -12.07 9.91 -11.25
C PHE A 140 -12.85 11.05 -10.60
N LYS A 141 -14.16 10.89 -10.52
CA LYS A 141 -15.07 11.76 -9.78
C LYS A 141 -16.01 10.90 -8.94
N ASN A 142 -15.95 11.04 -7.62
CA ASN A 142 -16.77 10.24 -6.66
C ASN A 142 -16.70 8.72 -6.91
N GLY A 143 -15.54 8.19 -7.34
CA GLY A 143 -15.31 6.78 -7.63
C GLY A 143 -15.62 6.35 -9.07
N TYR A 144 -16.18 7.23 -9.89
CA TYR A 144 -16.47 6.95 -11.30
C TYR A 144 -15.33 7.43 -12.19
N LEU A 145 -14.89 6.58 -13.13
CA LEU A 145 -13.91 6.95 -14.16
C LEU A 145 -14.59 7.91 -15.16
N THR A 146 -14.04 9.13 -15.29
CA THR A 146 -14.57 10.16 -16.19
C THR A 146 -13.65 10.40 -17.40
N ALA A 147 -12.37 10.08 -17.29
CA ALA A 147 -11.42 10.13 -18.41
C ALA A 147 -10.31 9.08 -18.22
N ASP A 148 -9.84 8.50 -19.32
CA ASP A 148 -8.70 7.57 -19.37
C ASP A 148 -7.83 7.93 -20.58
N GLU A 149 -6.75 8.65 -20.32
CA GLU A 149 -5.77 9.04 -21.33
C GLU A 149 -4.57 8.09 -21.27
N LYS A 150 -4.39 7.28 -22.30
CA LYS A 150 -3.23 6.40 -22.47
C LYS A 150 -2.14 7.13 -23.24
N ILE A 151 -0.94 7.22 -22.65
CA ILE A 151 0.19 7.96 -23.21
C ILE A 151 1.47 7.11 -23.13
N ASN A 152 2.52 7.57 -23.82
CA ASN A 152 3.88 7.03 -23.75
C ASN A 152 3.94 5.52 -24.03
N ARG A 153 3.11 5.04 -24.96
CA ARG A 153 3.05 3.63 -25.32
C ARG A 153 4.13 3.27 -26.32
N ARG A 154 4.62 2.04 -26.17
CA ARG A 154 5.49 1.39 -27.15
C ARG A 154 4.79 0.16 -27.71
N ASP A 155 5.07 -0.16 -28.94
CA ASP A 155 4.64 -1.40 -29.55
C ASP A 155 5.49 -2.60 -29.08
N LYS A 156 5.27 -3.77 -29.69
CA LYS A 156 6.00 -5.01 -29.41
C LYS A 156 7.51 -4.95 -29.78
N PHE A 157 7.89 -4.00 -30.62
CA PHE A 157 9.29 -3.77 -31.04
C PHE A 157 9.97 -2.67 -30.21
N GLY A 158 9.23 -2.03 -29.27
CA GLY A 158 9.74 -0.96 -28.44
C GLY A 158 9.61 0.44 -29.07
N LEU A 159 9.00 0.57 -30.24
CA LEU A 159 8.83 1.84 -30.95
C LEU A 159 7.70 2.67 -30.34
N LYS A 160 7.88 3.98 -30.27
CA LYS A 160 6.89 4.93 -29.73
C LYS A 160 5.64 4.96 -30.59
N GLN A 161 4.46 4.89 -29.93
CA GLN A 161 3.16 4.92 -30.58
C GLN A 161 2.20 5.88 -29.89
N GLY A 162 1.47 6.66 -30.69
CA GLY A 162 0.40 7.55 -30.23
C GLY A 162 0.89 8.76 -29.44
N ALA A 163 0.07 9.19 -28.48
CA ALA A 163 0.37 10.38 -27.69
C ALA A 163 1.54 10.14 -26.72
N TRP A 164 2.50 11.07 -26.73
CA TRP A 164 3.66 11.10 -25.84
C TRP A 164 3.68 12.42 -25.12
N LYS A 165 3.85 12.36 -23.77
CA LYS A 165 3.92 13.52 -22.91
C LYS A 165 5.08 13.38 -21.93
N ALA A 166 5.86 14.42 -21.77
CA ALA A 166 6.80 14.57 -20.67
C ALA A 166 6.26 15.60 -19.68
N PHE A 167 6.58 15.41 -18.40
CA PHE A 167 6.08 16.24 -17.31
C PHE A 167 7.23 16.82 -16.50
N TYR A 168 7.00 17.98 -15.91
CA TYR A 168 7.79 18.49 -14.81
C TYR A 168 7.42 17.77 -13.50
N ASP A 169 8.21 17.93 -12.43
CA ASP A 169 7.95 17.32 -11.11
C ASP A 169 6.60 17.76 -10.51
N ASN A 170 6.12 18.95 -10.87
CA ASN A 170 4.80 19.45 -10.47
C ASN A 170 3.64 18.94 -11.35
N MET A 171 3.91 17.98 -12.24
CA MET A 171 2.96 17.38 -13.18
C MET A 171 2.44 18.31 -14.29
N GLN A 172 3.00 19.50 -14.46
CA GLN A 172 2.75 20.31 -15.65
C GLN A 172 3.40 19.66 -16.88
N ILE A 173 2.75 19.76 -18.04
CA ILE A 173 3.29 19.22 -19.30
C ILE A 173 4.54 20.00 -19.67
N LYS A 174 5.66 19.30 -19.83
CA LYS A 174 6.94 19.85 -20.30
C LYS A 174 7.02 19.83 -21.84
N SER A 175 6.55 18.74 -22.43
CA SER A 175 6.45 18.57 -23.88
C SER A 175 5.42 17.51 -24.23
N GLU A 176 4.83 17.64 -25.43
CA GLU A 176 3.92 16.62 -25.94
C GLU A 176 4.08 16.47 -27.47
N GLY A 177 3.59 15.36 -28.00
CA GLY A 177 3.58 15.07 -29.42
C GLY A 177 2.93 13.74 -29.71
N VAL A 178 2.68 13.50 -31.01
CA VAL A 178 2.18 12.21 -31.51
C VAL A 178 3.31 11.50 -32.23
N TRP A 179 3.43 10.19 -32.03
CA TRP A 179 4.49 9.38 -32.59
C TRP A 179 3.90 8.16 -33.30
N ASP A 180 4.54 7.77 -34.39
CA ASP A 180 4.28 6.56 -35.15
C ASP A 180 5.61 5.95 -35.52
N ASP A 181 5.91 4.73 -35.04
CA ASP A 181 7.17 4.01 -35.22
C ASP A 181 8.42 4.89 -34.94
N ASP A 182 8.47 5.53 -33.78
CA ASP A 182 9.52 6.47 -33.34
C ASP A 182 9.66 7.75 -34.19
N LYS A 183 8.77 7.95 -35.17
CA LYS A 183 8.73 9.21 -35.94
C LYS A 183 7.69 10.14 -35.36
N LYS A 184 8.08 11.40 -35.13
CA LYS A 184 7.14 12.43 -34.68
C LYS A 184 6.16 12.72 -35.82
N ASN A 185 4.85 12.49 -35.56
CA ASN A 185 3.78 12.71 -36.51
C ASN A 185 2.92 13.90 -36.03
N GLY A 186 2.83 14.92 -36.90
CA GLY A 186 2.08 16.16 -36.57
C GLY A 186 2.96 17.32 -36.09
N VAL A 187 2.40 18.50 -36.19
CA VAL A 187 2.99 19.79 -35.84
C VAL A 187 3.03 19.96 -34.34
#